data_d0cb94bff854a6c20f207b93a426b831
#
_entry.id   d0cb94bff854a6c20f207b93a426b831
#
_cell.length_a   1.000
_cell.length_b   1.000
_cell.length_c   1.000
_cell.angle_alpha   90.00
_cell.angle_beta   90.00
_cell.angle_gamma   90.00
#
_symmetry.space_group_name_H-M   'P 1'
#
loop_
_entity.id
_entity.type
_entity.pdbx_description
1 polymer ?
#
loop_
_entity_poly.entity_id
_entity_poly.type
_entity_poly.pdbx_seq_one_letter_code
_entity_poly.pdbx_strand_id
1 'polypeptide(L)'
;MLAAIIILSIFSITQYRAKFMYEQHISAGLEKDMKLLETTIRSDDALYREILKNGTMTKEQVHALMTNHEKINHIILDYREFAVRFKFRHEDYTYDKSSLTAIQIARLFYDWKLENDSLGSANKPIIEQLQALNAVWLSAAPSEETSFRLSDPSWLSMLDRIETGTLDFLKQHNLNTLEDIWLHRTEVH
;
A
#
# COMPACT_ATOMS: atom_id res chain seq x y z
N MET A 1 13.60 -25.74 47.54
CA MET A 1 14.06 -25.84 46.13
C MET A 1 12.96 -26.29 45.19
N LEU A 2 12.22 -27.36 45.47
CA LEU A 2 11.13 -27.88 44.58
C LEU A 2 10.02 -26.85 44.31
N ALA A 3 9.54 -26.15 45.34
CA ALA A 3 8.50 -25.12 45.23
C ALA A 3 8.90 -23.95 44.29
N ALA A 4 10.16 -23.52 44.34
CA ALA A 4 10.67 -22.47 43.47
C ALA A 4 10.68 -22.90 41.98
N ILE A 5 11.02 -24.16 41.71
CA ILE A 5 11.01 -24.72 40.33
C ILE A 5 9.59 -24.77 39.81
N ILE A 6 8.63 -25.17 40.60
CA ILE A 6 7.19 -25.24 40.19
C ILE A 6 6.68 -23.83 39.87
N ILE A 7 6.98 -22.83 40.73
CA ILE A 7 6.56 -21.42 40.48
C ILE A 7 7.17 -20.89 39.21
N LEU A 8 8.46 -21.10 38.96
CA LEU A 8 9.14 -20.68 37.72
C LEU A 8 8.56 -21.36 36.47
N SER A 9 8.22 -22.65 36.59
CA SER A 9 7.61 -23.38 35.50
C SER A 9 6.22 -22.85 35.14
N ILE A 10 5.37 -22.58 36.13
CA ILE A 10 4.04 -22.00 35.92
C ILE A 10 4.18 -20.60 35.32
N PHE A 11 5.09 -19.78 35.83
CA PHE A 11 5.35 -18.45 35.31
C PHE A 11 5.80 -18.51 33.81
N SER A 12 6.75 -19.40 33.49
CA SER A 12 7.23 -19.58 32.11
C SER A 12 6.12 -20.03 31.17
N ILE A 13 5.25 -20.95 31.59
CA ILE A 13 4.11 -21.43 30.79
C ILE A 13 3.11 -20.30 30.56
N THR A 14 2.80 -19.50 31.61
CA THR A 14 1.87 -18.36 31.46
C THR A 14 2.41 -17.28 30.53
N GLN A 15 3.70 -16.94 30.64
CA GLN A 15 4.36 -15.99 29.75
C GLN A 15 4.38 -16.51 28.32
N TYR A 16 4.69 -17.78 28.09
CA TYR A 16 4.69 -18.38 26.77
C TYR A 16 3.29 -18.35 26.13
N ARG A 17 2.25 -18.70 26.88
CA ARG A 17 0.85 -18.63 26.39
C ARG A 17 0.43 -17.19 26.06
N ALA A 18 0.76 -16.23 26.92
CA ALA A 18 0.46 -14.83 26.68
C ALA A 18 1.16 -14.32 25.41
N LYS A 19 2.45 -14.63 25.22
CA LYS A 19 3.20 -14.30 24.01
C LYS A 19 2.56 -14.90 22.76
N PHE A 20 2.23 -16.18 22.81
CA PHE A 20 1.62 -16.91 21.67
C PHE A 20 0.26 -16.31 21.27
N MET A 21 -0.60 -16.00 22.25
CA MET A 21 -1.89 -15.36 21.96
C MET A 21 -1.72 -13.95 21.38
N TYR A 22 -0.72 -13.20 21.86
CA TYR A 22 -0.40 -11.87 21.33
C TYR A 22 0.08 -11.94 19.88
N GLU A 23 0.99 -12.88 19.58
CA GLU A 23 1.49 -13.11 18.22
C GLU A 23 0.36 -13.53 17.26
N GLN A 24 -0.56 -14.38 17.70
CA GLN A 24 -1.73 -14.76 16.91
C GLN A 24 -2.65 -13.58 16.62
N HIS A 25 -2.94 -12.76 17.62
CA HIS A 25 -3.81 -11.60 17.46
C HIS A 25 -3.21 -10.57 16.49
N ILE A 26 -1.92 -10.25 16.65
CA ILE A 26 -1.22 -9.33 15.74
C ILE A 26 -1.14 -9.92 14.33
N SER A 27 -0.83 -11.22 14.19
CA SER A 27 -0.76 -11.87 12.88
C SER A 27 -2.10 -11.86 12.15
N ALA A 28 -3.22 -12.02 12.86
CA ALA A 28 -4.55 -11.94 12.25
C ALA A 28 -4.87 -10.53 11.72
N GLY A 29 -4.48 -9.48 12.46
CA GLY A 29 -4.57 -8.10 12.00
C GLY A 29 -3.71 -7.84 10.77
N LEU A 30 -2.44 -8.24 10.84
CA LEU A 30 -1.48 -8.12 9.75
C LEU A 30 -1.97 -8.84 8.47
N GLU A 31 -2.45 -10.08 8.61
CA GLU A 31 -2.98 -10.83 7.46
C GLU A 31 -4.16 -10.12 6.81
N LYS A 32 -5.11 -9.66 7.63
CA LYS A 32 -6.28 -8.91 7.15
C LYS A 32 -5.86 -7.67 6.35
N ASP A 33 -4.93 -6.88 6.88
CA ASP A 33 -4.56 -5.61 6.28
C ASP A 33 -3.67 -5.80 5.04
N MET A 34 -2.76 -6.80 5.03
CA MET A 34 -1.98 -7.13 3.83
C MET A 34 -2.87 -7.66 2.69
N LYS A 35 -3.89 -8.47 3.00
CA LYS A 35 -4.89 -8.89 2.02
C LYS A 35 -5.77 -7.74 1.56
N LEU A 36 -6.11 -6.81 2.45
CA LEU A 36 -6.82 -5.59 2.08
C LEU A 36 -5.97 -4.72 1.13
N LEU A 37 -4.68 -4.57 1.39
CA LEU A 37 -3.75 -3.87 0.50
C LEU A 37 -3.74 -4.51 -0.90
N GLU A 38 -3.56 -5.82 -0.97
CA GLU A 38 -3.57 -6.56 -2.24
C GLU A 38 -4.89 -6.39 -3.00
N THR A 39 -6.03 -6.63 -2.34
CA THR A 39 -7.35 -6.53 -2.98
C THR A 39 -7.67 -5.11 -3.42
N THR A 40 -7.20 -4.09 -2.69
CA THR A 40 -7.35 -2.68 -3.06
C THR A 40 -6.56 -2.36 -4.32
N ILE A 41 -5.29 -2.79 -4.41
CA ILE A 41 -4.47 -2.61 -5.63
C ILE A 41 -5.11 -3.33 -6.83
N ARG A 42 -5.66 -4.53 -6.65
CA ARG A 42 -6.39 -5.25 -7.72
C ARG A 42 -7.67 -4.54 -8.16
N SER A 43 -8.40 -3.96 -7.21
CA SER A 43 -9.59 -3.15 -7.51
C SER A 43 -9.25 -1.93 -8.34
N ASP A 44 -8.15 -1.24 -8.02
CA ASP A 44 -7.69 -0.08 -8.77
C ASP A 44 -7.26 -0.46 -10.19
N ASP A 45 -6.58 -1.60 -10.38
CA ASP A 45 -6.22 -2.10 -11.70
C ASP A 45 -7.45 -2.32 -12.59
N ALA A 46 -8.52 -2.89 -12.01
CA ALA A 46 -9.78 -3.08 -12.73
C ALA A 46 -10.44 -1.74 -13.10
N LEU A 47 -10.45 -0.76 -12.17
CA LEU A 47 -10.99 0.58 -12.42
C LEU A 47 -10.22 1.32 -13.50
N TYR A 48 -8.89 1.33 -13.44
CA TYR A 48 -8.07 1.98 -14.45
C TYR A 48 -8.28 1.38 -15.85
N ARG A 49 -8.34 0.04 -15.96
CA ARG A 49 -8.63 -0.64 -17.23
C ARG A 49 -10.00 -0.27 -17.78
N GLU A 50 -11.01 -0.22 -16.94
CA GLU A 50 -12.36 0.15 -17.32
C GLU A 50 -12.42 1.60 -17.83
N ILE A 51 -11.84 2.53 -17.10
CA ILE A 51 -11.76 3.96 -17.46
C ILE A 51 -11.06 4.14 -18.80
N LEU A 52 -9.91 3.49 -19.00
CA LEU A 52 -9.15 3.60 -20.25
C LEU A 52 -9.87 2.95 -21.44
N LYS A 53 -10.55 1.83 -21.22
CA LYS A 53 -11.34 1.14 -22.24
C LYS A 53 -12.54 1.98 -22.70
N ASN A 54 -13.23 2.58 -21.75
CA ASN A 54 -14.46 3.33 -22.03
C ASN A 54 -14.17 4.78 -22.45
N GLY A 55 -12.98 5.32 -22.14
CA GLY A 55 -12.63 6.72 -22.37
C GLY A 55 -13.44 7.70 -21.51
N THR A 56 -14.08 7.20 -20.45
CA THR A 56 -14.92 7.94 -19.50
C THR A 56 -14.56 7.59 -18.09
N MET A 57 -14.77 8.51 -17.15
CA MET A 57 -14.55 8.30 -15.73
C MET A 57 -15.70 8.91 -14.95
N THR A 58 -16.42 8.12 -14.17
CA THR A 58 -17.57 8.56 -13.38
C THR A 58 -17.12 9.12 -12.02
N LYS A 59 -18.01 9.87 -11.36
CA LYS A 59 -17.76 10.38 -10.00
C LYS A 59 -17.54 9.27 -8.99
N GLU A 60 -18.25 8.16 -9.15
CA GLU A 60 -18.10 6.97 -8.29
C GLU A 60 -16.72 6.34 -8.45
N GLN A 61 -16.20 6.25 -9.70
CA GLN A 61 -14.85 5.75 -9.98
C GLN A 61 -13.78 6.68 -9.41
N VAL A 62 -13.93 8.00 -9.55
CA VAL A 62 -13.03 8.99 -8.92
C VAL A 62 -13.00 8.81 -7.40
N HIS A 63 -14.18 8.74 -6.77
CA HIS A 63 -14.26 8.56 -5.32
C HIS A 63 -13.69 7.21 -4.86
N ALA A 64 -13.92 6.15 -5.62
CA ALA A 64 -13.36 4.83 -5.33
C ALA A 64 -11.83 4.84 -5.40
N LEU A 65 -11.23 5.40 -6.47
CA LEU A 65 -9.78 5.53 -6.61
C LEU A 65 -9.17 6.38 -5.50
N MET A 66 -9.78 7.54 -5.17
CA MET A 66 -9.35 8.38 -4.04
C MET A 66 -9.30 7.58 -2.74
N THR A 67 -10.42 6.94 -2.37
CA THR A 67 -10.54 6.19 -1.13
C THR A 67 -9.60 4.98 -1.08
N ASN A 68 -9.40 4.30 -2.21
CA ASN A 68 -8.49 3.16 -2.31
C ASN A 68 -7.05 3.60 -2.09
N HIS A 69 -6.61 4.69 -2.72
CA HIS A 69 -5.25 5.19 -2.52
C HIS A 69 -5.00 5.75 -1.11
N GLU A 70 -6.01 6.31 -0.44
CA GLU A 70 -5.91 6.62 0.99
C GLU A 70 -5.70 5.35 1.84
N LYS A 71 -6.42 4.27 1.56
CA LYS A 71 -6.23 2.99 2.27
C LYS A 71 -4.85 2.41 2.01
N ILE A 72 -4.38 2.41 0.75
CA ILE A 72 -3.03 1.95 0.39
C ILE A 72 -1.98 2.73 1.18
N ASN A 73 -2.08 4.08 1.21
CA ASN A 73 -1.18 4.92 1.99
C ASN A 73 -1.17 4.53 3.47
N HIS A 74 -2.35 4.44 4.10
CA HIS A 74 -2.46 4.12 5.53
C HIS A 74 -1.86 2.76 5.86
N ILE A 75 -2.17 1.72 5.09
CA ILE A 75 -1.65 0.37 5.36
C ILE A 75 -0.12 0.35 5.22
N ILE A 76 0.42 0.93 4.15
CA ILE A 76 1.88 0.96 3.95
C ILE A 76 2.55 1.70 5.12
N LEU A 77 2.08 2.89 5.45
CA LEU A 77 2.66 3.72 6.51
C LEU A 77 2.59 3.02 7.86
N ASP A 78 1.42 2.51 8.26
CA ASP A 78 1.20 1.85 9.55
C ASP A 78 2.13 0.64 9.73
N TYR A 79 2.28 -0.19 8.70
CA TYR A 79 3.14 -1.38 8.80
C TYR A 79 4.63 -1.09 8.65
N ARG A 80 5.02 -0.01 7.99
CA ARG A 80 6.41 0.47 8.03
C ARG A 80 6.77 1.02 9.41
N GLU A 81 5.91 1.82 10.02
CA GLU A 81 6.08 2.28 11.40
C GLU A 81 6.08 1.09 12.40
N PHE A 82 5.19 0.12 12.20
CA PHE A 82 5.17 -1.11 12.97
C PHE A 82 6.51 -1.85 12.87
N ALA A 83 7.06 -2.01 11.67
CA ALA A 83 8.35 -2.67 11.46
C ALA A 83 9.49 -2.00 12.22
N VAL A 84 9.54 -0.69 12.26
CA VAL A 84 10.54 0.07 13.04
C VAL A 84 10.29 -0.06 14.53
N ARG A 85 9.05 0.14 14.98
CA ARG A 85 8.67 0.06 16.40
C ARG A 85 9.01 -1.28 17.03
N PHE A 86 8.82 -2.36 16.29
CA PHE A 86 9.11 -3.73 16.74
C PHE A 86 10.49 -4.24 16.32
N LYS A 87 11.36 -3.35 15.82
CA LYS A 87 12.77 -3.62 15.47
C LYS A 87 12.96 -4.66 14.36
N PHE A 88 12.00 -4.82 13.47
CA PHE A 88 12.17 -5.59 12.23
C PHE A 88 13.00 -4.80 11.20
N ARG A 89 13.00 -3.46 11.29
CA ARG A 89 13.72 -2.53 10.42
C ARG A 89 14.29 -1.36 11.23
N HIS A 90 15.24 -0.62 10.65
CA HIS A 90 15.80 0.62 11.19
C HIS A 90 14.84 1.80 11.01
N GLU A 91 15.10 2.92 11.69
CA GLU A 91 14.24 4.12 11.70
C GLU A 91 14.04 4.75 10.32
N ASP A 92 15.05 4.66 9.43
CA ASP A 92 14.99 5.15 8.05
C ASP A 92 13.94 4.44 7.18
N TYR A 93 13.48 3.27 7.63
CA TYR A 93 12.42 2.51 6.95
C TYR A 93 11.06 3.22 6.91
N THR A 94 10.81 4.21 7.77
CA THR A 94 9.59 5.02 7.75
C THR A 94 9.55 6.01 6.60
N TYR A 95 10.71 6.39 6.03
CA TYR A 95 10.80 7.28 4.88
C TYR A 95 10.64 6.47 3.61
N ASP A 96 9.44 6.51 3.04
CA ASP A 96 9.14 5.77 1.82
C ASP A 96 8.43 6.62 0.77
N LYS A 97 8.65 6.27 -0.49
CA LYS A 97 8.03 6.92 -1.63
C LYS A 97 6.69 6.32 -1.97
N SER A 98 6.44 5.06 -1.61
CA SER A 98 5.21 4.37 -1.96
C SER A 98 3.99 4.93 -1.23
N SER A 99 4.07 5.16 0.10
CA SER A 99 2.98 5.80 0.83
C SER A 99 2.77 7.25 0.39
N LEU A 100 3.88 8.01 0.20
CA LEU A 100 3.80 9.37 -0.35
C LEU A 100 3.13 9.39 -1.73
N THR A 101 3.49 8.46 -2.60
CA THR A 101 2.90 8.34 -3.94
C THR A 101 1.41 8.01 -3.86
N ALA A 102 1.01 7.10 -2.98
CA ALA A 102 -0.41 6.76 -2.79
C ALA A 102 -1.23 7.98 -2.33
N ILE A 103 -0.75 8.76 -1.35
CA ILE A 103 -1.48 9.96 -0.91
C ILE A 103 -1.51 11.06 -1.98
N GLN A 104 -0.47 11.19 -2.82
CA GLN A 104 -0.47 12.10 -3.95
C GLN A 104 -1.56 11.73 -4.97
N ILE A 105 -1.72 10.44 -5.27
CA ILE A 105 -2.79 9.97 -6.17
C ILE A 105 -4.17 10.23 -5.55
N ALA A 106 -4.35 9.97 -4.26
CA ALA A 106 -5.60 10.28 -3.58
C ALA A 106 -5.97 11.77 -3.67
N ARG A 107 -4.99 12.66 -3.47
CA ARG A 107 -5.17 14.12 -3.64
C ARG A 107 -5.50 14.50 -5.07
N LEU A 108 -4.84 13.91 -6.06
CA LEU A 108 -5.17 14.12 -7.47
C LEU A 108 -6.65 13.84 -7.73
N PHE A 109 -7.17 12.69 -7.26
CA PHE A 109 -8.57 12.33 -7.45
C PHE A 109 -9.53 13.18 -6.59
N TYR A 110 -9.10 13.63 -5.42
CA TYR A 110 -9.87 14.59 -4.62
C TYR A 110 -10.09 15.91 -5.37
N ASP A 111 -9.05 16.42 -6.04
CA ASP A 111 -9.10 17.67 -6.81
C ASP A 111 -9.62 17.48 -8.24
N TRP A 112 -9.91 16.23 -8.64
CA TRP A 112 -10.30 15.92 -10.02
C TRP A 112 -11.68 16.45 -10.37
N LYS A 113 -11.69 17.44 -11.25
CA LYS A 113 -12.94 18.03 -11.76
C LYS A 113 -13.38 17.27 -13.00
N LEU A 114 -14.51 16.58 -12.91
CA LEU A 114 -15.15 15.94 -14.05
C LEU A 114 -16.00 16.95 -14.82
N GLU A 115 -15.54 17.30 -16.00
CA GLU A 115 -16.36 18.00 -16.99
C GLU A 115 -16.95 16.96 -17.96
N ASN A 116 -18.24 16.66 -17.82
CA ASN A 116 -19.00 15.76 -18.71
C ASN A 116 -18.58 14.28 -18.75
N ASP A 117 -18.06 13.72 -17.67
CA ASP A 117 -17.62 12.31 -17.54
C ASP A 117 -16.61 11.83 -18.60
N SER A 118 -16.20 12.69 -19.51
CA SER A 118 -15.18 12.38 -20.52
C SER A 118 -13.78 12.47 -19.92
N LEU A 119 -12.96 11.45 -20.21
CA LEU A 119 -11.57 11.44 -19.71
C LEU A 119 -10.72 12.55 -20.34
N GLY A 120 -11.11 13.05 -21.52
CA GLY A 120 -10.36 14.08 -22.25
C GLY A 120 -8.95 13.65 -22.67
N SER A 121 -8.42 14.25 -23.73
CA SER A 121 -7.09 13.90 -24.26
C SER A 121 -5.94 14.26 -23.29
N ALA A 122 -6.14 15.29 -22.46
CA ALA A 122 -5.13 15.74 -21.48
C ALA A 122 -5.03 14.79 -20.29
N ASN A 123 -6.13 14.16 -19.87
CA ASN A 123 -6.20 13.33 -18.67
C ASN A 123 -5.85 11.86 -18.93
N LYS A 124 -6.10 11.37 -20.16
CA LYS A 124 -5.83 9.99 -20.51
C LYS A 124 -4.40 9.53 -20.24
N PRO A 125 -3.34 10.29 -20.60
CA PRO A 125 -1.96 9.90 -20.29
C PRO A 125 -1.66 9.84 -18.79
N ILE A 126 -2.35 10.63 -17.95
CA ILE A 126 -2.21 10.55 -16.48
C ILE A 126 -2.73 9.18 -16.03
N ILE A 127 -3.94 8.81 -16.44
CA ILE A 127 -4.53 7.52 -16.05
C ILE A 127 -3.70 6.34 -16.56
N GLU A 128 -3.13 6.42 -17.77
CA GLU A 128 -2.22 5.40 -18.31
C GLU A 128 -0.97 5.22 -17.43
N GLN A 129 -0.37 6.31 -16.95
CA GLN A 129 0.78 6.25 -16.05
C GLN A 129 0.40 5.73 -14.66
N LEU A 130 -0.76 6.13 -14.11
CA LEU A 130 -1.26 5.59 -12.85
C LEU A 130 -1.55 4.10 -12.93
N GLN A 131 -2.12 3.63 -14.05
CA GLN A 131 -2.31 2.21 -14.32
C GLN A 131 -0.96 1.47 -14.37
N ALA A 132 0.03 2.03 -15.06
CA ALA A 132 1.36 1.42 -15.17
C ALA A 132 2.03 1.29 -13.78
N LEU A 133 1.94 2.32 -12.94
CA LEU A 133 2.42 2.26 -11.56
C LEU A 133 1.65 1.21 -10.74
N ASN A 134 0.32 1.18 -10.86
CA ASN A 134 -0.50 0.21 -10.15
C ASN A 134 -0.18 -1.23 -10.58
N ALA A 135 0.16 -1.48 -11.85
CA ALA A 135 0.63 -2.78 -12.33
C ALA A 135 1.97 -3.19 -11.68
N VAL A 136 2.87 -2.23 -11.41
CA VAL A 136 4.10 -2.46 -10.64
C VAL A 136 3.76 -2.91 -9.23
N TRP A 137 2.85 -2.22 -8.54
CA TRP A 137 2.40 -2.60 -7.20
C TRP A 137 1.71 -3.97 -7.18
N LEU A 138 0.90 -4.25 -8.18
CA LEU A 138 0.24 -5.54 -8.32
C LEU A 138 1.25 -6.69 -8.48
N SER A 139 2.35 -6.46 -9.22
CA SER A 139 3.42 -7.45 -9.38
C SER A 139 4.20 -7.70 -8.08
N ALA A 140 4.18 -6.75 -7.15
CA ALA A 140 4.79 -6.89 -5.83
C ALA A 140 3.93 -7.74 -4.88
N ALA A 141 2.63 -7.88 -5.14
CA ALA A 141 1.75 -8.71 -4.34
C ALA A 141 2.15 -10.20 -4.48
N PRO A 142 2.16 -10.97 -3.39
CA PRO A 142 2.41 -12.40 -3.46
C PRO A 142 1.23 -13.12 -4.12
N SER A 143 1.35 -14.44 -4.30
CA SER A 143 0.24 -15.26 -4.77
C SER A 143 -0.93 -15.24 -3.77
N GLU A 144 -2.16 -15.41 -4.25
CA GLU A 144 -3.40 -15.36 -3.44
C GLU A 144 -3.41 -16.33 -2.24
N GLU A 145 -2.60 -17.38 -2.29
CA GLU A 145 -2.49 -18.38 -1.22
C GLU A 145 -1.52 -17.97 -0.09
N THR A 146 -0.84 -16.84 -0.22
CA THR A 146 0.15 -16.41 0.79
C THR A 146 -0.56 -16.00 2.08
N SER A 147 -0.17 -16.64 3.20
CA SER A 147 -0.56 -16.25 4.54
C SER A 147 0.48 -15.32 5.14
N PHE A 148 0.04 -14.19 5.69
CA PHE A 148 0.92 -13.23 6.35
C PHE A 148 0.92 -13.44 7.86
N ARG A 149 2.11 -13.67 8.43
CA ARG A 149 2.28 -13.84 9.88
C ARG A 149 3.38 -12.93 10.37
N LEU A 150 3.32 -12.54 11.64
CA LEU A 150 4.33 -11.70 12.26
C LEU A 150 5.74 -12.33 12.19
N SER A 151 5.80 -13.65 12.34
CA SER A 151 7.05 -14.43 12.28
C SER A 151 7.56 -14.68 10.86
N ASP A 152 6.77 -14.39 9.83
CA ASP A 152 7.12 -14.58 8.43
C ASP A 152 7.46 -13.23 7.78
N PRO A 153 8.65 -13.05 7.17
CA PRO A 153 9.04 -11.79 6.56
C PRO A 153 8.31 -11.47 5.23
N SER A 154 7.36 -12.28 4.79
CA SER A 154 6.64 -12.11 3.51
C SER A 154 5.95 -10.74 3.39
N TRP A 155 5.34 -10.24 4.47
CA TRP A 155 4.73 -8.92 4.49
C TRP A 155 5.75 -7.78 4.34
N LEU A 156 6.93 -7.89 4.99
CA LEU A 156 8.03 -6.94 4.79
C LEU A 156 8.53 -6.98 3.35
N SER A 157 8.68 -8.18 2.79
CA SER A 157 9.12 -8.36 1.41
C SER A 157 8.12 -7.76 0.41
N MET A 158 6.81 -7.81 0.69
CA MET A 158 5.78 -7.15 -0.12
C MET A 158 5.96 -5.63 -0.07
N LEU A 159 6.08 -5.03 1.13
CA LEU A 159 6.30 -3.59 1.29
C LEU A 159 7.60 -3.12 0.63
N ASP A 160 8.69 -3.90 0.76
CA ASP A 160 9.98 -3.61 0.13
C ASP A 160 9.89 -3.64 -1.41
N ARG A 161 9.13 -4.59 -1.98
CA ARG A 161 8.91 -4.66 -3.44
C ARG A 161 8.04 -3.50 -3.94
N ILE A 162 7.00 -3.11 -3.22
CA ILE A 162 6.17 -1.94 -3.55
C ILE A 162 7.04 -0.68 -3.56
N GLU A 163 7.88 -0.49 -2.54
CA GLU A 163 8.80 0.66 -2.46
C GLU A 163 9.80 0.66 -3.60
N THR A 164 10.52 -0.46 -3.81
CA THR A 164 11.50 -0.58 -4.88
C THR A 164 10.87 -0.32 -6.24
N GLY A 165 9.71 -0.92 -6.49
CA GLY A 165 8.97 -0.72 -7.74
C GLY A 165 8.53 0.74 -7.93
N THR A 166 8.13 1.43 -6.86
CA THR A 166 7.79 2.86 -6.92
C THR A 166 9.01 3.70 -7.27
N LEU A 167 10.14 3.46 -6.61
CA LEU A 167 11.39 4.17 -6.89
C LEU A 167 11.86 3.96 -8.34
N ASP A 168 11.82 2.72 -8.82
CA ASP A 168 12.20 2.37 -10.19
C ASP A 168 11.26 3.02 -11.20
N PHE A 169 9.96 3.03 -10.94
CA PHE A 169 8.98 3.72 -11.76
C PHE A 169 9.26 5.22 -11.87
N LEU A 170 9.45 5.91 -10.75
CA LEU A 170 9.77 7.33 -10.71
C LEU A 170 11.05 7.63 -11.49
N LYS A 171 12.09 6.83 -11.29
CA LYS A 171 13.37 6.97 -11.99
C LYS A 171 13.24 6.76 -13.51
N GLN A 172 12.51 5.73 -13.96
CA GLN A 172 12.28 5.44 -15.38
C GLN A 172 11.55 6.57 -16.11
N HIS A 173 10.67 7.28 -15.39
CA HIS A 173 9.91 8.41 -15.93
C HIS A 173 10.56 9.77 -15.66
N ASN A 174 11.78 9.81 -15.10
CA ASN A 174 12.49 11.03 -14.70
C ASN A 174 11.68 11.94 -13.76
N LEU A 175 10.94 11.36 -12.82
CA LEU A 175 10.10 12.04 -11.85
C LEU A 175 10.80 12.09 -10.48
N ASN A 176 10.74 13.24 -9.80
CA ASN A 176 11.14 13.33 -8.38
C ASN A 176 9.99 12.86 -7.47
N THR A 177 8.77 13.22 -7.85
CA THR A 177 7.53 12.81 -7.21
C THR A 177 6.50 12.48 -8.29
N LEU A 178 5.44 11.77 -7.93
CA LEU A 178 4.39 11.47 -8.89
C LEU A 178 3.63 12.73 -9.34
N GLU A 179 3.57 13.76 -8.49
CA GLU A 179 2.93 15.05 -8.83
C GLU A 179 3.54 15.71 -10.07
N ASP A 180 4.79 15.43 -10.39
CA ASP A 180 5.45 15.94 -11.60
C ASP A 180 4.69 15.55 -12.89
N ILE A 181 3.89 14.47 -12.86
CA ILE A 181 3.09 14.03 -14.00
C ILE A 181 2.04 15.08 -14.40
N TRP A 182 1.45 15.78 -13.43
CA TRP A 182 0.35 16.71 -13.70
C TRP A 182 0.66 18.17 -13.39
N LEU A 183 1.63 18.48 -12.53
CA LEU A 183 2.00 19.85 -12.20
C LEU A 183 2.61 20.60 -13.39
N HIS A 184 3.46 19.96 -14.18
CA HIS A 184 4.08 20.57 -15.36
C HIS A 184 3.11 20.87 -16.52
N ARG A 185 1.84 20.40 -16.45
CA ARG A 185 0.83 20.66 -17.46
C ARG A 185 0.07 21.97 -17.23
N THR A 186 0.08 22.51 -16.00
CA THR A 186 -0.61 23.76 -15.67
C THR A 186 0.16 25.00 -16.11
N GLU A 187 1.42 24.87 -16.56
CA GLU A 187 2.25 25.99 -17.02
C GLU A 187 2.20 26.26 -18.54
N VAL A 188 1.44 25.49 -19.29
CA VAL A 188 1.36 25.56 -20.78
C VAL A 188 0.03 26.18 -21.27
N HIS A 189 -0.58 27.10 -20.50
CA HIS A 189 -1.74 27.86 -20.97
C HIS A 189 -1.55 29.35 -20.86
#